data_363b4c2f07cd72dfac75349fbdc60d1a
#
_entry.id   363b4c2f07cd72dfac75349fbdc60d1a
#
_cell.length_a   1.000
_cell.length_b   1.000
_cell.length_c   1.000
_cell.angle_alpha   90.00
_cell.angle_beta   90.00
_cell.angle_gamma   90.00
#
_symmetry.space_group_name_H-M   'P 1'
#
loop_
_entity.id
_entity.type
_entity.pdbx_description
1 polymer ?
#
loop_
_entity_poly.entity_id
_entity_poly.type
_entity_poly.pdbx_seq_one_letter_code
_entity_poly.pdbx_strand_id
1 'polypeptide(L)'
;YEDFLYSNGASGNTVSYYLRNLRSLYNQAVVDGYHPRGEYPFAKAQTRPAKTVKRALSRTDMQNLADLNLENEPELEFTRDLYLFSFYAQGMAFVDIVLLKKTDICNGVLAYSRHKSKQLIRIAVTSQMQGLMDKYKTENEYLFPIISGEYASGYKQYRLAVSYTHLR
;
A
#
# COMPACT_ATOMS: atom_id res chain seq x y z
N TYR A 1 -2.86 -31.33 -5.49
CA TYR A 1 -2.10 -30.07 -5.47
C TYR A 1 -2.48 -29.21 -4.28
N GLU A 2 -3.77 -29.11 -3.95
CA GLU A 2 -4.25 -28.38 -2.76
C GLU A 2 -3.60 -28.92 -1.48
N ASP A 3 -3.66 -30.24 -1.27
CA ASP A 3 -3.06 -30.92 -0.12
C ASP A 3 -1.54 -30.71 -0.06
N PHE A 4 -0.87 -30.73 -1.21
CA PHE A 4 0.57 -30.40 -1.30
C PHE A 4 0.87 -28.98 -0.81
N LEU A 5 0.06 -28.00 -1.19
CA LEU A 5 0.25 -26.62 -0.72
C LEU A 5 0.07 -26.51 0.80
N TYR A 6 -0.96 -27.15 1.35
CA TYR A 6 -1.19 -27.16 2.80
C TYR A 6 -0.07 -27.89 3.56
N SER A 7 0.39 -29.03 3.07
CA SER A 7 1.50 -29.78 3.70
C SER A 7 2.83 -29.02 3.70
N ASN A 8 2.99 -28.08 2.76
CA ASN A 8 4.14 -27.14 2.72
C ASN A 8 3.90 -25.84 3.50
N GLY A 9 2.89 -25.77 4.37
CA GLY A 9 2.64 -24.65 5.27
C GLY A 9 1.99 -23.42 4.62
N ALA A 10 1.43 -23.55 3.40
CA ALA A 10 0.74 -22.45 2.76
C ALA A 10 -0.56 -22.10 3.50
N SER A 11 -0.79 -20.80 3.73
CA SER A 11 -2.06 -20.34 4.31
C SER A 11 -3.23 -20.56 3.35
N GLY A 12 -4.46 -20.68 3.89
CA GLY A 12 -5.66 -20.84 3.06
C GLY A 12 -5.85 -19.76 2.00
N ASN A 13 -5.42 -18.51 2.27
CA ASN A 13 -5.46 -17.44 1.27
C ASN A 13 -4.41 -17.62 0.18
N THR A 14 -3.24 -18.14 0.51
CA THR A 14 -2.18 -18.49 -0.45
C THR A 14 -2.65 -19.62 -1.36
N VAL A 15 -3.21 -20.68 -0.79
CA VAL A 15 -3.80 -21.80 -1.53
C VAL A 15 -4.90 -21.31 -2.46
N SER A 16 -5.86 -20.52 -1.95
CA SER A 16 -6.93 -19.92 -2.74
C SER A 16 -6.39 -19.06 -3.91
N TYR A 17 -5.29 -18.34 -3.70
CA TYR A 17 -4.64 -17.53 -4.75
C TYR A 17 -4.09 -18.43 -5.87
N TYR A 18 -3.33 -19.47 -5.53
CA TYR A 18 -2.77 -20.39 -6.53
C TYR A 18 -3.87 -21.16 -7.28
N LEU A 19 -4.88 -21.66 -6.57
CA LEU A 19 -6.00 -22.38 -7.20
C LEU A 19 -6.83 -21.49 -8.14
N ARG A 20 -7.02 -20.21 -7.82
CA ARG A 20 -7.69 -19.26 -8.74
C ARG A 20 -6.90 -19.04 -10.02
N ASN A 21 -5.58 -18.88 -9.90
CA ASN A 21 -4.73 -18.71 -11.09
C ASN A 21 -4.72 -19.97 -11.94
N LEU A 22 -4.58 -21.15 -11.33
CA LEU A 22 -4.63 -22.43 -12.05
C LEU A 22 -5.99 -22.64 -12.73
N ARG A 23 -7.09 -22.32 -12.05
CA ARG A 23 -8.44 -22.35 -12.62
C ARG A 23 -8.58 -21.42 -13.84
N SER A 24 -8.00 -20.22 -13.75
CA SER A 24 -8.03 -19.27 -14.86
C SER A 24 -7.30 -19.82 -16.08
N LEU A 25 -6.10 -20.38 -15.88
CA LEU A 25 -5.32 -21.02 -16.96
C LEU A 25 -6.05 -22.22 -17.57
N TYR A 26 -6.63 -23.09 -16.74
CA TYR A 26 -7.42 -24.23 -17.22
C TYR A 26 -8.59 -23.76 -18.08
N ASN A 27 -9.37 -22.80 -17.61
CA ASN A 27 -10.52 -22.28 -18.35
C ASN A 27 -10.09 -21.66 -19.68
N GLN A 28 -8.95 -20.95 -19.71
CA GLN A 28 -8.40 -20.41 -20.95
C GLN A 28 -7.99 -21.52 -21.92
N ALA A 29 -7.30 -22.57 -21.43
CA ALA A 29 -6.92 -23.72 -22.25
C ALA A 29 -8.12 -24.45 -22.87
N VAL A 30 -9.24 -24.52 -22.15
CA VAL A 30 -10.50 -25.08 -22.68
C VAL A 30 -11.11 -24.18 -23.78
N VAL A 31 -11.07 -22.85 -23.56
CA VAL A 31 -11.56 -21.87 -24.55
C VAL A 31 -10.73 -21.92 -25.84
N ASP A 32 -9.41 -22.01 -25.69
CA ASP A 32 -8.45 -22.02 -26.81
C ASP A 32 -8.38 -23.40 -27.52
N GLY A 33 -9.12 -24.41 -27.01
CA GLY A 33 -9.17 -25.75 -27.63
C GLY A 33 -7.99 -26.66 -27.28
N TYR A 34 -7.11 -26.28 -26.38
CA TYR A 34 -5.99 -27.12 -25.90
C TYR A 34 -6.44 -28.25 -24.97
N HIS A 35 -7.61 -28.13 -24.38
CA HIS A 35 -8.18 -29.15 -23.50
C HIS A 35 -9.68 -29.35 -23.82
N PRO A 36 -10.16 -30.60 -23.95
CA PRO A 36 -11.59 -30.84 -24.19
C PRO A 36 -12.41 -30.46 -22.97
N ARG A 37 -13.65 -29.99 -23.18
CA ARG A 37 -14.62 -29.83 -22.10
C ARG A 37 -14.96 -31.21 -21.53
N GLY A 38 -14.51 -31.49 -20.31
CA GLY A 38 -14.75 -32.70 -19.58
C GLY A 38 -15.18 -32.42 -18.16
N GLU A 39 -14.90 -33.34 -17.25
CA GLU A 39 -15.13 -33.15 -15.82
C GLU A 39 -14.33 -31.94 -15.31
N TYR A 40 -15.02 -31.03 -14.59
CA TYR A 40 -14.42 -29.80 -14.14
C TYR A 40 -13.59 -30.01 -12.86
N PRO A 41 -12.24 -29.94 -12.92
CA PRO A 41 -11.38 -30.35 -11.81
C PRO A 41 -11.44 -29.40 -10.59
N PHE A 42 -11.98 -28.19 -10.78
CA PHE A 42 -12.08 -27.18 -9.72
C PHE A 42 -13.45 -27.15 -9.04
N ALA A 43 -14.35 -28.09 -9.32
CA ALA A 43 -15.70 -28.10 -8.73
C ALA A 43 -15.69 -28.09 -7.20
N LYS A 44 -14.72 -28.78 -6.57
CA LYS A 44 -14.56 -28.89 -5.11
C LYS A 44 -13.43 -28.02 -4.57
N ALA A 45 -12.67 -27.32 -5.41
CA ALA A 45 -11.51 -26.56 -4.99
C ALA A 45 -11.90 -25.29 -4.21
N GLN A 46 -11.22 -25.03 -3.11
CA GLN A 46 -11.41 -23.85 -2.26
C GLN A 46 -10.78 -22.62 -2.92
N THR A 47 -11.52 -21.95 -3.80
CA THR A 47 -11.03 -20.77 -4.52
C THR A 47 -11.45 -19.41 -3.91
N ARG A 48 -12.23 -19.43 -2.83
CA ARG A 48 -12.66 -18.21 -2.13
C ARG A 48 -11.63 -17.83 -1.06
N PRO A 49 -11.23 -16.55 -0.96
CA PRO A 49 -10.35 -16.13 0.11
C PRO A 49 -11.06 -16.24 1.46
N ALA A 50 -10.34 -16.71 2.48
CA ALA A 50 -10.83 -16.71 3.85
C ALA A 50 -10.99 -15.24 4.35
N LYS A 51 -12.00 -15.03 5.20
CA LYS A 51 -12.13 -13.72 5.88
C LYS A 51 -10.94 -13.53 6.81
N THR A 52 -10.23 -12.44 6.62
CA THR A 52 -9.15 -12.03 7.51
C THR A 52 -9.64 -10.97 8.50
N VAL A 53 -9.11 -11.00 9.72
CA VAL A 53 -9.35 -9.95 10.71
C VAL A 53 -8.71 -8.66 10.19
N LYS A 54 -9.52 -7.62 10.03
CA LYS A 54 -9.02 -6.29 9.67
C LYS A 54 -8.36 -5.67 10.89
N ARG A 55 -7.08 -5.34 10.78
CA ARG A 55 -6.30 -4.66 11.83
C ARG A 55 -6.40 -3.14 11.65
N ALA A 56 -7.61 -2.60 11.68
CA ALA A 56 -7.82 -1.16 11.64
C ALA A 56 -7.69 -0.61 13.06
N LEU A 57 -6.99 0.51 13.20
CA LEU A 57 -6.93 1.26 14.46
C LEU A 57 -8.31 1.88 14.74
N SER A 58 -8.69 1.93 16.01
CA SER A 58 -9.88 2.66 16.43
C SER A 58 -9.64 4.18 16.34
N ARG A 59 -10.72 4.96 16.41
CA ARG A 59 -10.61 6.43 16.47
C ARG A 59 -9.80 6.89 17.69
N THR A 60 -9.97 6.23 18.82
CA THR A 60 -9.22 6.52 20.05
C THR A 60 -7.73 6.23 19.86
N ASP A 61 -7.38 5.09 19.24
CA ASP A 61 -5.97 4.76 18.99
C ASP A 61 -5.32 5.78 18.04
N MET A 62 -6.07 6.23 17.02
CA MET A 62 -5.60 7.29 16.11
C MET A 62 -5.35 8.61 16.84
N GLN A 63 -6.23 8.98 17.78
CA GLN A 63 -6.04 10.18 18.59
C GLN A 63 -4.84 10.03 19.51
N ASN A 64 -4.72 8.91 20.23
CA ASN A 64 -3.56 8.62 21.08
C ASN A 64 -2.25 8.66 20.29
N LEU A 65 -2.25 8.15 19.06
CA LEU A 65 -1.08 8.20 18.17
C LEU A 65 -0.73 9.65 17.80
N ALA A 66 -1.74 10.48 17.52
CA ALA A 66 -1.53 11.89 17.19
C ALA A 66 -0.97 12.69 18.38
N ASP A 67 -1.44 12.38 19.59
CA ASP A 67 -1.08 13.08 20.83
C ASP A 67 0.21 12.54 21.48
N LEU A 68 0.82 11.50 20.91
CA LEU A 68 2.03 10.90 21.46
C LEU A 68 3.21 11.89 21.41
N ASN A 69 3.81 12.19 22.57
CA ASN A 69 5.01 13.00 22.63
C ASN A 69 6.24 12.19 22.21
N LEU A 70 6.90 12.61 21.13
CA LEU A 70 8.09 11.99 20.54
C LEU A 70 9.24 13.01 20.35
N GLU A 71 9.27 14.10 21.11
CA GLU A 71 10.29 15.17 20.97
C GLU A 71 11.74 14.66 21.04
N ASN A 72 11.97 13.57 21.78
CA ASN A 72 13.30 12.95 21.91
C ASN A 72 13.58 11.86 20.84
N GLU A 73 12.63 11.58 19.95
CA GLU A 73 12.68 10.50 18.97
C GLU A 73 12.29 11.02 17.57
N PRO A 74 13.12 11.88 16.94
CA PRO A 74 12.73 12.61 15.71
C PRO A 74 12.40 11.69 14.53
N GLU A 75 13.04 10.52 14.43
CA GLU A 75 12.74 9.54 13.38
C GLU A 75 11.38 8.88 13.58
N LEU A 76 11.02 8.56 14.82
CA LEU A 76 9.69 8.03 15.17
C LEU A 76 8.62 9.10 15.00
N GLU A 77 8.91 10.34 15.38
CA GLU A 77 8.01 11.47 15.20
C GLU A 77 7.71 11.67 13.69
N PHE A 78 8.73 11.68 12.85
CA PHE A 78 8.55 11.80 11.41
C PHE A 78 7.75 10.63 10.82
N THR A 79 8.03 9.40 11.26
CA THR A 79 7.29 8.20 10.83
C THR A 79 5.82 8.26 11.22
N ARG A 80 5.51 8.66 12.48
CA ARG A 80 4.15 8.91 12.97
C ARG A 80 3.44 9.94 12.11
N ASP A 81 4.08 11.06 11.85
CA ASP A 81 3.51 12.19 11.12
C ASP A 81 3.23 11.83 9.65
N LEU A 82 4.08 11.03 9.01
CA LEU A 82 3.80 10.48 7.67
C LEU A 82 2.61 9.52 7.68
N TYR A 83 2.46 8.71 8.74
CA TYR A 83 1.30 7.83 8.90
C TYR A 83 0.00 8.65 9.08
N LEU A 84 0.04 9.70 9.92
CA LEU A 84 -1.09 10.62 10.09
C LEU A 84 -1.43 11.36 8.80
N PHE A 85 -0.42 11.80 8.04
CA PHE A 85 -0.63 12.40 6.73
C PHE A 85 -1.32 11.43 5.78
N SER A 86 -0.86 10.16 5.71
CA SER A 86 -1.52 9.09 4.95
C SER A 86 -3.01 8.96 5.31
N PHE A 87 -3.30 8.95 6.60
CA PHE A 87 -4.66 8.85 7.12
C PHE A 87 -5.53 10.05 6.69
N TYR A 88 -5.06 11.28 6.89
CA TYR A 88 -5.79 12.50 6.48
C TYR A 88 -5.92 12.60 4.96
N ALA A 89 -4.96 12.05 4.22
CA ALA A 89 -5.00 11.92 2.75
C ALA A 89 -5.79 10.68 2.29
N GLN A 90 -6.80 10.23 3.08
CA GLN A 90 -7.73 9.14 2.76
C GLN A 90 -7.06 7.78 2.48
N GLY A 91 -5.98 7.48 3.20
CA GLY A 91 -5.24 6.23 3.04
C GLY A 91 -4.30 6.23 1.84
N MET A 92 -3.66 7.37 1.59
CA MET A 92 -2.62 7.48 0.55
C MET A 92 -1.51 6.47 0.83
N ALA A 93 -1.11 5.72 -0.19
CA ALA A 93 -0.02 4.76 -0.05
C ALA A 93 1.31 5.48 0.18
N PHE A 94 2.20 4.90 1.00
CA PHE A 94 3.48 5.52 1.34
C PHE A 94 4.33 5.86 0.09
N VAL A 95 4.30 5.00 -0.94
CA VAL A 95 4.98 5.29 -2.22
C VAL A 95 4.46 6.56 -2.88
N ASP A 96 3.18 6.85 -2.76
CA ASP A 96 2.59 8.06 -3.33
C ASP A 96 3.02 9.29 -2.51
N ILE A 97 3.08 9.20 -1.16
CA ILE A 97 3.59 10.27 -0.29
C ILE A 97 5.05 10.62 -0.61
N VAL A 98 5.89 9.60 -0.78
CA VAL A 98 7.32 9.78 -1.11
C VAL A 98 7.52 10.56 -2.39
N LEU A 99 6.64 10.37 -3.37
CA LEU A 99 6.74 10.98 -4.70
C LEU A 99 5.97 12.30 -4.85
N LEU A 100 5.25 12.73 -3.79
CA LEU A 100 4.51 14.01 -3.83
C LEU A 100 5.44 15.20 -4.03
N LYS A 101 5.06 16.05 -4.96
CA LYS A 101 5.75 17.32 -5.23
C LYS A 101 4.93 18.51 -4.68
N LYS A 102 5.60 19.59 -4.41
CA LYS A 102 4.96 20.86 -4.03
C LYS A 102 3.98 21.36 -5.10
N THR A 103 4.26 21.06 -6.37
CA THR A 103 3.40 21.39 -7.52
C THR A 103 2.10 20.59 -7.57
N ASP A 104 2.01 19.45 -6.83
CA ASP A 104 0.79 18.64 -6.76
C ASP A 104 -0.30 19.30 -5.89
N ILE A 105 0.02 20.42 -5.22
CA ILE A 105 -0.91 21.20 -4.43
C ILE A 105 -1.23 22.49 -5.15
N CYS A 106 -2.50 22.67 -5.48
CA CYS A 106 -2.99 23.91 -6.11
C CYS A 106 -4.34 24.30 -5.52
N ASN A 107 -4.48 25.56 -5.10
CA ASN A 107 -5.72 26.12 -4.56
C ASN A 107 -6.36 25.27 -3.43
N GLY A 108 -5.55 24.75 -2.50
CA GLY A 108 -6.02 23.93 -1.39
C GLY A 108 -6.47 22.51 -1.78
N VAL A 109 -6.13 22.07 -3.00
CA VAL A 109 -6.39 20.72 -3.49
C VAL A 109 -5.07 20.03 -3.78
N LEU A 110 -4.88 18.84 -3.20
CA LEU A 110 -3.82 17.91 -3.51
C LEU A 110 -4.28 17.01 -4.66
N ALA A 111 -3.59 17.05 -5.80
CA ALA A 111 -3.91 16.24 -6.99
C ALA A 111 -2.69 15.41 -7.41
N TYR A 112 -2.79 14.09 -7.30
CA TYR A 112 -1.70 13.18 -7.65
C TYR A 112 -2.17 11.97 -8.44
N SER A 113 -1.27 11.38 -9.21
CA SER A 113 -1.52 10.12 -9.93
C SER A 113 -1.07 8.93 -9.08
N ARG A 114 -2.01 8.10 -8.64
CA ARG A 114 -1.70 6.91 -7.83
C ARG A 114 -0.71 5.99 -8.53
N HIS A 115 0.40 5.67 -7.90
CA HIS A 115 1.48 4.89 -8.51
C HIS A 115 1.03 3.52 -9.03
N LYS A 116 0.18 2.82 -8.26
CA LYS A 116 -0.30 1.45 -8.57
C LYS A 116 -1.29 1.41 -9.73
N SER A 117 -2.28 2.30 -9.77
CA SER A 117 -3.40 2.26 -10.73
C SER A 117 -3.35 3.32 -11.80
N LYS A 118 -2.42 4.30 -11.69
CA LYS A 118 -2.32 5.48 -12.54
C LYS A 118 -3.58 6.36 -12.54
N GLN A 119 -4.45 6.16 -11.57
CA GLN A 119 -5.67 6.94 -11.41
C GLN A 119 -5.33 8.30 -10.79
N LEU A 120 -5.86 9.36 -11.35
CA LEU A 120 -5.79 10.71 -10.79
C LEU A 120 -6.72 10.81 -9.57
N ILE A 121 -6.15 11.17 -8.43
CA ILE A 121 -6.87 11.37 -7.17
C ILE A 121 -6.76 12.85 -6.79
N ARG A 122 -7.86 13.43 -6.32
CA ARG A 122 -7.94 14.81 -5.83
C ARG A 122 -8.50 14.80 -4.42
N ILE A 123 -7.82 15.48 -3.51
CA ILE A 123 -8.16 15.53 -2.08
C ILE A 123 -8.07 16.99 -1.63
N ALA A 124 -9.10 17.48 -0.95
CA ALA A 124 -9.01 18.79 -0.30
C ALA A 124 -7.97 18.74 0.82
N VAL A 125 -7.06 19.70 0.83
CA VAL A 125 -6.04 19.83 1.88
C VAL A 125 -6.72 20.28 3.18
N THR A 126 -6.63 19.45 4.21
CA THR A 126 -7.15 19.79 5.55
C THR A 126 -6.13 20.61 6.33
N SER A 127 -6.57 21.27 7.42
CA SER A 127 -5.66 22.00 8.32
C SER A 127 -4.60 21.10 8.95
N GLN A 128 -4.96 19.85 9.25
CA GLN A 128 -4.02 18.85 9.77
C GLN A 128 -2.95 18.49 8.74
N MET A 129 -3.34 18.26 7.47
CA MET A 129 -2.38 18.03 6.39
C MET A 129 -1.47 19.22 6.20
N GLN A 130 -2.02 20.44 6.21
CA GLN A 130 -1.23 21.65 6.06
C GLN A 130 -0.21 21.81 7.19
N GLY A 131 -0.60 21.57 8.44
CA GLY A 131 0.31 21.61 9.59
C GLY A 131 1.49 20.64 9.46
N LEU A 132 1.24 19.41 8.99
CA LEU A 132 2.29 18.42 8.75
C LEU A 132 3.23 18.82 7.61
N MET A 133 2.69 19.36 6.52
CA MET A 133 3.49 19.87 5.40
C MET A 133 4.36 21.08 5.82
N ASP A 134 3.82 21.97 6.64
CA ASP A 134 4.56 23.14 7.15
C ASP A 134 5.67 22.75 8.11
N LYS A 135 5.46 21.70 8.91
CA LYS A 135 6.46 21.16 9.84
C LYS A 135 7.69 20.58 9.12
N TYR A 136 7.49 19.92 7.98
CA TYR A 136 8.54 19.20 7.24
C TYR A 136 8.89 19.85 5.91
N LYS A 137 8.94 21.18 5.85
CA LYS A 137 9.33 21.92 4.62
C LYS A 137 10.70 21.51 4.12
N THR A 138 10.80 21.30 2.80
CA THR A 138 12.04 20.92 2.12
C THR A 138 12.50 22.04 1.18
N GLU A 139 13.79 22.09 0.87
CA GLU A 139 14.33 22.99 -0.16
C GLU A 139 14.17 22.43 -1.58
N ASN A 140 14.00 21.12 -1.71
CA ASN A 140 13.81 20.43 -2.99
C ASN A 140 12.36 20.51 -3.51
N GLU A 141 12.08 19.87 -4.65
CA GLU A 141 10.76 19.86 -5.28
C GLU A 141 9.72 18.98 -4.55
N TYR A 142 10.18 18.05 -3.68
CA TYR A 142 9.30 17.12 -2.98
C TYR A 142 8.66 17.74 -1.76
N LEU A 143 7.49 17.22 -1.39
CA LEU A 143 6.70 17.74 -0.27
C LEU A 143 7.32 17.38 1.09
N PHE A 144 7.90 16.18 1.21
CA PHE A 144 8.53 15.68 2.44
C PHE A 144 10.00 15.34 2.21
N PRO A 145 10.87 15.44 3.26
CA PRO A 145 12.31 15.16 3.17
C PRO A 145 12.65 13.67 3.17
N ILE A 146 11.96 12.88 2.35
CA ILE A 146 12.15 11.43 2.26
C ILE A 146 13.18 11.11 1.18
N ILE A 147 13.14 11.83 0.07
CA ILE A 147 14.07 11.67 -1.06
C ILE A 147 15.12 12.76 -1.01
N SER A 148 16.39 12.36 -0.96
CA SER A 148 17.55 13.23 -1.14
C SER A 148 18.24 12.87 -2.45
N GLY A 149 18.21 13.78 -3.45
CA GLY A 149 18.90 13.61 -4.74
C GLY A 149 17.99 13.30 -5.92
N GLU A 150 18.57 12.85 -7.04
CA GLU A 150 17.85 12.55 -8.28
C GLU A 150 16.87 11.37 -8.12
N TYR A 151 15.77 11.39 -8.87
CA TYR A 151 14.65 10.43 -8.82
C TYR A 151 15.09 8.95 -8.79
N ALA A 152 16.07 8.55 -9.58
CA ALA A 152 16.56 7.17 -9.64
C ALA A 152 17.20 6.71 -8.33
N SER A 153 17.91 7.58 -7.64
CA SER A 153 18.54 7.31 -6.34
C SER A 153 17.51 7.31 -5.22
N GLY A 154 16.55 8.21 -5.24
CA GLY A 154 15.47 8.29 -4.27
C GLY A 154 14.52 7.10 -4.30
N TYR A 155 14.16 6.59 -5.48
CA TYR A 155 13.36 5.37 -5.60
C TYR A 155 14.11 4.13 -5.08
N LYS A 156 15.43 4.08 -5.27
CA LYS A 156 16.28 3.02 -4.71
C LYS A 156 16.37 3.10 -3.19
N GLN A 157 16.52 4.30 -2.62
CA GLN A 157 16.49 4.54 -1.17
C GLN A 157 15.12 4.18 -0.58
N TYR A 158 14.02 4.59 -1.23
CA TYR A 158 12.66 4.18 -0.86
C TYR A 158 12.50 2.66 -0.81
N ARG A 159 12.95 1.93 -1.85
CA ARG A 159 12.89 0.46 -1.86
C ARG A 159 13.66 -0.18 -0.73
N LEU A 160 14.80 0.37 -0.35
CA LEU A 160 15.56 -0.10 0.80
C LEU A 160 14.81 0.16 2.11
N ALA A 161 14.28 1.36 2.32
CA ALA A 161 13.49 1.69 3.52
C ALA A 161 12.26 0.79 3.66
N VAL A 162 11.51 0.54 2.58
CA VAL A 162 10.33 -0.36 2.60
C VAL A 162 10.73 -1.81 2.82
N SER A 163 11.86 -2.28 2.28
CA SER A 163 12.33 -3.66 2.49
C SER A 163 12.69 -3.93 3.96
N TYR A 164 13.21 -2.94 4.68
CA TYR A 164 13.48 -3.06 6.12
C TYR A 164 12.20 -3.17 6.97
N THR A 165 11.08 -2.58 6.55
CA THR A 165 9.79 -2.68 7.27
C THR A 165 9.08 -4.01 7.07
N HIS A 166 9.44 -4.78 6.03
CA HIS A 166 8.85 -6.10 5.75
C HIS A 166 9.64 -7.29 6.34
N LEU A 167 10.79 -7.06 6.98
CA LEU A 167 11.67 -8.10 7.54
C LEU A 167 11.51 -8.29 9.06
N ARG A 168 10.39 -7.78 9.66
CA ARG A 168 10.02 -8.06 11.07
C ARG A 168 8.60 -8.60 11.19
#